data_d8459d9fcbad6b09f8bf84108d4d5122
#
_entry.id   d8459d9fcbad6b09f8bf84108d4d5122
#
_cell.length_a   1.000
_cell.length_b   1.000
_cell.length_c   1.000
_cell.angle_alpha   90.00
_cell.angle_beta   90.00
_cell.angle_gamma   90.00
#
_symmetry.space_group_name_H-M   'P 1'
#
loop_
_entity.id
_entity.type
_entity.pdbx_description
1 polymer ?
#
loop_
_entity_poly.entity_id
_entity_poly.type
_entity_poly.pdbx_seq_one_letter_code
_entity_poly.pdbx_strand_id
1 'polypeptide(L)'
;MAVLGRIRDADLHREGGIRCLRLFGACRDVLDGLRRETALLRARAAPSCPGEPGHVTAWTRPRGRVAQYSLLTASGRYDDFSRDHDLSSFGKRFWEADRYPLLASLVGALPDLVNVRLLVLAPGAALPPHEEHALVRADSGTIGVRARFHLPLETEPAATITLDGAVYHLEAGTIHLVNHGCVHAAENAGTADRVHLVWDQLMTLDAATVMFGQAAGPPGFARLGLVEPSPIGHRPVREWERLAPPVTEAEAAKLAFLRPQ
;
A
#
# COMPACT_ATOMS: atom_id res chain seq x y z
N MET A 1 -13.80 -6.00 11.43
CA MET A 1 -14.94 -5.10 11.11
C MET A 1 -14.77 -3.69 11.67
N ALA A 2 -14.39 -3.50 12.96
CA ALA A 2 -14.12 -2.15 13.51
C ALA A 2 -13.06 -1.37 12.72
N VAL A 3 -12.00 -2.03 12.24
CA VAL A 3 -10.94 -1.41 11.43
C VAL A 3 -11.49 -0.82 10.14
N LEU A 4 -12.39 -1.51 9.42
CA LEU A 4 -12.96 -1.00 8.17
C LEU A 4 -13.79 0.27 8.39
N GLY A 5 -14.53 0.32 9.50
CA GLY A 5 -15.24 1.54 9.90
C GLY A 5 -14.29 2.72 10.14
N ARG A 6 -13.16 2.48 10.78
CA ARG A 6 -12.14 3.51 11.06
C ARG A 6 -11.36 3.92 9.80
N ILE A 7 -11.17 3.01 8.83
CA ILE A 7 -10.62 3.37 7.50
C ILE A 7 -11.58 4.33 6.80
N ARG A 8 -12.88 4.00 6.76
CA ARG A 8 -13.93 4.87 6.21
C ARG A 8 -13.96 6.24 6.90
N ASP A 9 -13.87 6.25 8.23
CA ASP A 9 -13.97 7.50 8.99
C ASP A 9 -12.78 8.44 8.71
N ALA A 10 -11.58 7.89 8.45
CA ALA A 10 -10.46 8.67 7.97
C ALA A 10 -10.68 9.22 6.55
N ASP A 11 -11.21 8.38 5.64
CA ASP A 11 -11.53 8.77 4.26
C ASP A 11 -12.58 9.91 4.18
N LEU A 12 -13.45 9.98 5.19
CA LEU A 12 -14.47 11.02 5.34
C LEU A 12 -14.03 12.15 6.29
N HIS A 13 -12.76 12.24 6.65
CA HIS A 13 -12.18 13.22 7.58
C HIS A 13 -12.91 13.31 8.94
N ARG A 14 -13.39 12.17 9.46
CA ARG A 14 -14.07 12.05 10.74
C ARG A 14 -13.11 11.73 11.87
N GLU A 15 -13.49 12.12 13.09
CA GLU A 15 -12.77 11.70 14.29
C GLU A 15 -12.75 10.17 14.44
N GLY A 16 -11.68 9.65 15.06
CA GLY A 16 -11.51 8.21 15.26
C GLY A 16 -11.04 7.43 14.03
N GLY A 17 -10.85 8.10 12.88
CA GLY A 17 -10.25 7.52 11.70
C GLY A 17 -8.86 6.96 11.97
N ILE A 18 -8.52 5.84 11.29
CA ILE A 18 -7.22 5.21 11.46
C ILE A 18 -6.27 5.66 10.36
N ARG A 19 -5.03 6.01 10.73
CA ARG A 19 -3.98 6.42 9.81
C ARG A 19 -3.06 5.26 9.45
N CYS A 20 -2.57 4.55 10.44
CA CYS A 20 -1.60 3.49 10.29
C CYS A 20 -1.83 2.37 11.31
N LEU A 21 -1.59 1.11 10.91
CA LEU A 21 -1.57 -0.05 11.82
C LEU A 21 -0.38 -0.95 11.52
N ARG A 22 0.24 -1.49 12.55
CA ARG A 22 1.17 -2.62 12.44
C ARG A 22 0.35 -3.92 12.53
N LEU A 23 0.62 -4.85 11.63
CA LEU A 23 -0.17 -6.08 11.50
C LEU A 23 0.66 -7.34 11.67
N PHE A 24 1.75 -7.46 10.94
CA PHE A 24 2.59 -8.66 10.93
C PHE A 24 4.06 -8.28 10.90
N GLY A 25 4.90 -9.15 11.49
CA GLY A 25 6.36 -9.07 11.38
C GLY A 25 6.92 -10.28 10.65
N ALA A 26 7.77 -10.06 9.66
CA ALA A 26 8.50 -11.10 8.97
C ALA A 26 9.54 -11.75 9.89
N CYS A 27 9.72 -13.05 9.80
CA CYS A 27 10.94 -13.67 10.36
C CYS A 27 12.16 -13.20 9.52
N ARG A 28 13.34 -13.28 10.14
CA ARG A 28 14.59 -12.76 9.53
C ARG A 28 14.87 -13.38 8.16
N ASP A 29 14.72 -14.69 8.04
CA ASP A 29 15.04 -15.41 6.80
C ASP A 29 14.15 -14.99 5.64
N VAL A 30 12.85 -14.75 5.92
CA VAL A 30 11.89 -14.25 4.92
C VAL A 30 12.24 -12.82 4.51
N LEU A 31 12.53 -11.92 5.47
CA LEU A 31 12.92 -10.56 5.14
C LEU A 31 14.19 -10.50 4.30
N ASP A 32 15.22 -11.21 4.70
CA ASP A 32 16.49 -11.25 3.98
C ASP A 32 16.34 -11.92 2.59
N GLY A 33 15.45 -12.92 2.48
CA GLY A 33 15.10 -13.53 1.20
C GLY A 33 14.37 -12.56 0.26
N LEU A 34 13.36 -11.87 0.76
CA LEU A 34 12.62 -10.84 -0.02
C LEU A 34 13.54 -9.70 -0.48
N ARG A 35 14.48 -9.27 0.36
CA ARG A 35 15.52 -8.29 -0.04
C ARG A 35 16.37 -8.79 -1.19
N ARG A 36 16.84 -10.05 -1.13
CA ARG A 36 17.62 -10.65 -2.24
C ARG A 36 16.80 -10.73 -3.52
N GLU A 37 15.56 -11.22 -3.45
CA GLU A 37 14.70 -11.33 -4.64
C GLU A 37 14.39 -9.97 -5.26
N THR A 38 14.07 -8.96 -4.45
CA THR A 38 13.80 -7.61 -4.95
C THR A 38 15.04 -6.91 -5.49
N ALA A 39 16.22 -7.16 -4.93
CA ALA A 39 17.48 -6.67 -5.49
C ALA A 39 17.77 -7.28 -6.88
N LEU A 40 17.56 -8.60 -7.04
CA LEU A 40 17.70 -9.28 -8.33
C LEU A 40 16.69 -8.77 -9.36
N LEU A 41 15.44 -8.53 -8.94
CA LEU A 41 14.40 -7.96 -9.81
C LEU A 41 14.80 -6.57 -10.29
N ARG A 42 15.21 -5.68 -9.38
CA ARG A 42 15.65 -4.32 -9.71
C ARG A 42 16.85 -4.27 -10.64
N ALA A 43 17.76 -5.23 -10.54
CA ALA A 43 18.93 -5.32 -11.41
C ALA A 43 18.58 -5.72 -12.86
N ARG A 44 17.43 -6.34 -13.09
CA ARG A 44 17.02 -6.91 -14.39
C ARG A 44 15.86 -6.18 -15.06
N ALA A 45 14.95 -5.66 -14.29
CA ALA A 45 13.71 -5.07 -14.79
C ALA A 45 13.85 -3.56 -14.96
N ALA A 46 13.22 -3.03 -16.01
CA ALA A 46 13.05 -1.58 -16.16
C ALA A 46 11.90 -1.12 -15.25
N PRO A 47 12.08 -0.07 -14.45
CA PRO A 47 11.00 0.54 -13.69
C PRO A 47 10.15 1.44 -14.58
N SER A 48 8.97 1.81 -14.08
CA SER A 48 8.25 3.00 -14.49
C SER A 48 8.44 4.09 -13.42
N CYS A 49 8.38 5.35 -13.84
CA CYS A 49 8.53 6.48 -12.93
C CYS A 49 7.20 7.27 -12.87
N PRO A 50 6.71 7.64 -11.68
CA PRO A 50 5.56 8.52 -11.56
C PRO A 50 5.80 9.83 -12.35
N GLY A 51 4.78 10.28 -13.08
CA GLY A 51 4.88 11.46 -13.94
C GLY A 51 5.31 11.17 -15.38
N GLU A 52 5.73 9.94 -15.71
CA GLU A 52 6.00 9.54 -17.08
C GLU A 52 4.69 9.25 -17.85
N PRO A 53 4.64 9.50 -19.18
CA PRO A 53 3.49 9.14 -20.00
C PRO A 53 3.17 7.64 -19.88
N GLY A 54 1.89 7.32 -19.63
CA GLY A 54 1.42 5.94 -19.48
C GLY A 54 1.49 5.38 -18.07
N HIS A 55 2.14 6.07 -17.13
CA HIS A 55 2.05 5.69 -15.72
C HIS A 55 0.72 6.15 -15.12
N VAL A 56 0.01 5.27 -14.41
CA VAL A 56 -1.31 5.60 -13.82
C VAL A 56 -1.26 6.71 -12.78
N THR A 57 -0.10 6.97 -12.19
CA THR A 57 0.15 8.06 -11.27
C THR A 57 0.92 9.22 -11.92
N ALA A 58 0.67 9.46 -13.22
CA ALA A 58 1.32 10.51 -14.01
C ALA A 58 1.09 11.94 -13.44
N TRP A 59 0.03 12.12 -12.68
CA TRP A 59 -0.31 13.35 -11.98
C TRP A 59 0.57 13.61 -10.74
N THR A 60 1.15 12.57 -10.13
CA THR A 60 2.07 12.73 -8.99
C THR A 60 3.45 13.13 -9.53
N ARG A 61 3.86 14.37 -9.26
CA ARG A 61 5.20 14.85 -9.66
C ARG A 61 6.19 14.64 -8.52
N PRO A 62 6.96 13.54 -8.52
CA PRO A 62 7.92 13.27 -7.47
C PRO A 62 9.06 14.30 -7.51
N ARG A 63 9.63 14.58 -6.35
CA ARG A 63 10.95 15.21 -6.25
C ARG A 63 12.01 14.11 -6.18
N GLY A 64 13.08 14.27 -6.93
CA GLY A 64 14.15 13.28 -6.99
C GLY A 64 13.76 12.00 -7.76
N ARG A 65 14.57 10.96 -7.63
CA ARG A 65 14.39 9.70 -8.37
C ARG A 65 13.48 8.75 -7.61
N VAL A 66 12.30 8.53 -8.19
CA VAL A 66 11.33 7.53 -7.74
C VAL A 66 11.16 6.48 -8.83
N ALA A 67 11.21 5.21 -8.48
CA ALA A 67 10.99 4.11 -9.41
C ALA A 67 9.92 3.15 -8.85
N GLN A 68 9.06 2.66 -9.74
CA GLN A 68 8.04 1.68 -9.41
C GLN A 68 8.13 0.49 -10.36
N TYR A 69 7.89 -0.70 -9.81
CA TYR A 69 7.80 -1.96 -10.55
C TYR A 69 6.47 -2.60 -10.23
N SER A 70 5.62 -2.79 -11.23
CA SER A 70 4.34 -3.50 -11.06
C SER A 70 4.60 -5.00 -11.06
N LEU A 71 4.22 -5.69 -9.99
CA LEU A 71 4.43 -7.14 -9.84
C LEU A 71 3.18 -7.94 -10.23
N LEU A 72 2.01 -7.32 -10.23
CA LEU A 72 0.75 -7.97 -10.57
C LEU A 72 0.20 -7.36 -11.86
N THR A 73 0.57 -7.94 -13.00
CA THR A 73 0.29 -7.38 -14.33
C THR A 73 -0.43 -8.36 -15.25
N ALA A 74 -1.07 -7.84 -16.30
CA ALA A 74 -1.65 -8.65 -17.36
C ALA A 74 -0.61 -9.01 -18.44
N SER A 75 0.41 -8.17 -18.64
CA SER A 75 1.40 -8.33 -19.73
C SER A 75 2.69 -9.03 -19.34
N GLY A 76 2.99 -9.18 -18.05
CA GLY A 76 4.27 -9.71 -17.56
C GLY A 76 5.39 -8.65 -17.49
N ARG A 77 5.12 -7.40 -17.80
CA ARG A 77 6.08 -6.31 -17.78
C ARG A 77 6.01 -5.57 -16.45
N TYR A 78 7.15 -5.23 -15.88
CA TYR A 78 7.25 -4.52 -14.60
C TYR A 78 6.94 -3.02 -14.70
N ASP A 79 6.93 -2.46 -15.91
CA ASP A 79 6.55 -1.09 -16.21
C ASP A 79 5.07 -0.94 -16.64
N ASP A 80 4.28 -2.02 -16.58
CA ASP A 80 2.87 -2.02 -16.95
C ASP A 80 1.98 -1.72 -15.73
N PHE A 81 1.47 -0.50 -15.68
CA PHE A 81 0.53 0.00 -14.68
C PHE A 81 -0.88 0.20 -15.23
N SER A 82 -1.14 -0.26 -16.46
CA SER A 82 -2.40 0.03 -17.18
C SER A 82 -3.65 -0.45 -16.44
N ARG A 83 -3.54 -1.48 -15.60
CA ARG A 83 -4.64 -2.05 -14.82
C ARG A 83 -4.52 -1.88 -13.31
N ASP A 84 -3.67 -0.99 -12.85
CA ASP A 84 -3.37 -0.82 -11.42
C ASP A 84 -4.57 -0.32 -10.60
N HIS A 85 -5.52 0.37 -11.22
CA HIS A 85 -6.77 0.81 -10.59
C HIS A 85 -7.96 -0.12 -10.84
N ASP A 86 -7.78 -1.18 -11.62
CA ASP A 86 -8.80 -2.21 -11.78
C ASP A 86 -8.95 -2.97 -10.45
N LEU A 87 -10.13 -2.89 -9.85
CA LEU A 87 -10.43 -3.51 -8.53
C LEU A 87 -10.40 -5.04 -8.55
N SER A 88 -10.26 -5.64 -9.73
CA SER A 88 -10.16 -7.09 -9.92
C SER A 88 -8.71 -7.51 -10.17
N SER A 89 -8.33 -8.67 -9.64
CA SER A 89 -7.09 -9.35 -10.05
C SER A 89 -7.26 -10.20 -11.31
N PHE A 90 -8.48 -10.27 -11.89
CA PHE A 90 -8.75 -11.10 -13.07
C PHE A 90 -7.82 -10.74 -14.23
N GLY A 91 -7.12 -11.74 -14.76
CA GLY A 91 -6.15 -11.59 -15.84
C GLY A 91 -4.83 -10.90 -15.42
N LYS A 92 -4.64 -10.58 -14.14
CA LYS A 92 -3.36 -10.12 -13.58
C LYS A 92 -2.72 -11.28 -12.81
N ARG A 93 -1.41 -11.41 -12.92
CA ARG A 93 -0.64 -12.40 -12.15
C ARG A 93 0.80 -11.96 -11.94
N PHE A 94 1.48 -12.58 -10.99
CA PHE A 94 2.92 -12.47 -10.86
C PHE A 94 3.58 -13.49 -11.79
N TRP A 95 4.20 -13.00 -12.87
CA TRP A 95 4.63 -13.82 -14.01
C TRP A 95 5.90 -14.63 -13.77
N GLU A 96 6.79 -14.15 -12.91
CA GLU A 96 8.08 -14.80 -12.64
C GLU A 96 8.10 -15.49 -11.27
N ALA A 97 7.00 -16.15 -10.89
CA ALA A 97 6.86 -16.83 -9.60
C ALA A 97 8.00 -17.84 -9.32
N ASP A 98 8.41 -18.59 -10.31
CA ASP A 98 9.48 -19.60 -10.17
C ASP A 98 10.85 -18.95 -9.91
N ARG A 99 11.05 -17.71 -10.34
CA ARG A 99 12.29 -16.98 -10.14
C ARG A 99 12.36 -16.28 -8.79
N TYR A 100 11.21 -15.85 -8.30
CA TYR A 100 11.07 -15.09 -7.07
C TYR A 100 10.05 -15.78 -6.14
N PRO A 101 10.40 -16.96 -5.59
CA PRO A 101 9.44 -17.82 -4.87
C PRO A 101 8.91 -17.19 -3.58
N LEU A 102 9.69 -16.35 -2.88
CA LEU A 102 9.22 -15.68 -1.66
C LEU A 102 8.23 -14.55 -1.99
N LEU A 103 8.50 -13.75 -3.01
CA LEU A 103 7.54 -12.77 -3.53
C LEU A 103 6.26 -13.46 -4.00
N ALA A 104 6.38 -14.56 -4.74
CA ALA A 104 5.23 -15.34 -5.20
C ALA A 104 4.42 -15.93 -4.04
N SER A 105 5.09 -16.46 -3.03
CA SER A 105 4.45 -16.99 -1.82
C SER A 105 3.69 -15.90 -1.06
N LEU A 106 4.28 -14.70 -0.91
CA LEU A 106 3.61 -13.58 -0.28
C LEU A 106 2.39 -13.12 -1.09
N VAL A 107 2.57 -12.88 -2.40
CA VAL A 107 1.47 -12.46 -3.30
C VAL A 107 0.35 -13.51 -3.32
N GLY A 108 0.69 -14.79 -3.39
CA GLY A 108 -0.29 -15.89 -3.40
C GLY A 108 -1.06 -16.08 -2.08
N ALA A 109 -0.52 -15.59 -0.96
CA ALA A 109 -1.18 -15.65 0.35
C ALA A 109 -2.15 -14.49 0.61
N LEU A 110 -2.20 -13.50 -0.26
CA LEU A 110 -3.02 -12.29 -0.11
C LEU A 110 -4.25 -12.37 -1.03
N PRO A 111 -5.47 -12.54 -0.50
CA PRO A 111 -6.68 -12.58 -1.31
C PRO A 111 -7.05 -11.18 -1.84
N ASP A 112 -7.77 -11.14 -2.93
CA ASP A 112 -8.41 -9.95 -3.52
C ASP A 112 -7.44 -8.77 -3.75
N LEU A 113 -6.25 -9.08 -4.21
CA LEU A 113 -5.26 -8.07 -4.59
C LEU A 113 -5.75 -7.22 -5.77
N VAL A 114 -5.67 -5.91 -5.62
CA VAL A 114 -5.90 -4.94 -6.69
C VAL A 114 -4.62 -4.70 -7.48
N ASN A 115 -3.52 -4.48 -6.78
CA ASN A 115 -2.18 -4.31 -7.36
C ASN A 115 -1.10 -4.74 -6.36
N VAL A 116 0.12 -4.94 -6.85
CA VAL A 116 1.32 -5.13 -6.03
C VAL A 116 2.47 -4.40 -6.71
N ARG A 117 3.18 -3.56 -5.98
CA ARG A 117 4.27 -2.71 -6.50
C ARG A 117 5.50 -2.78 -5.61
N LEU A 118 6.66 -2.76 -6.23
CA LEU A 118 7.89 -2.40 -5.53
C LEU A 118 8.11 -0.90 -5.75
N LEU A 119 8.12 -0.12 -4.67
CA LEU A 119 8.30 1.33 -4.68
C LEU A 119 9.67 1.67 -4.11
N VAL A 120 10.48 2.37 -4.91
CA VAL A 120 11.83 2.80 -4.56
C VAL A 120 11.92 4.31 -4.56
N LEU A 121 12.33 4.88 -3.42
CA LEU A 121 12.69 6.28 -3.31
C LEU A 121 14.21 6.38 -3.06
N ALA A 122 14.94 6.97 -4.01
CA ALA A 122 16.36 7.25 -3.82
C ALA A 122 16.57 8.31 -2.72
N PRO A 123 17.80 8.46 -2.19
CA PRO A 123 18.15 9.55 -1.30
C PRO A 123 17.68 10.92 -1.80
N GLY A 124 17.02 11.69 -0.96
CA GLY A 124 16.44 13.00 -1.28
C GLY A 124 15.15 12.97 -2.10
N ALA A 125 14.65 11.79 -2.48
CA ALA A 125 13.40 11.66 -3.22
C ALA A 125 12.18 11.82 -2.30
N ALA A 126 11.10 12.38 -2.88
CA ALA A 126 9.83 12.53 -2.18
C ALA A 126 8.63 12.41 -3.13
N LEU A 127 7.53 11.88 -2.62
CA LEU A 127 6.19 11.99 -3.19
C LEU A 127 5.48 13.12 -2.47
N PRO A 128 4.99 14.14 -3.20
CA PRO A 128 4.31 15.29 -2.61
C PRO A 128 3.02 14.88 -1.91
N PRO A 129 2.46 15.73 -1.03
CA PRO A 129 1.18 15.48 -0.39
C PRO A 129 0.06 15.31 -1.41
N HIS A 130 -0.68 14.23 -1.28
CA HIS A 130 -1.85 13.93 -2.09
C HIS A 130 -2.84 13.09 -1.29
N GLU A 131 -4.07 13.04 -1.77
CA GLU A 131 -5.16 12.27 -1.21
C GLU A 131 -5.72 11.35 -2.28
N GLU A 132 -5.78 10.08 -1.98
CA GLU A 132 -6.58 9.10 -2.70
C GLU A 132 -7.79 8.75 -1.84
N HIS A 133 -8.64 7.81 -2.28
CA HIS A 133 -9.77 7.34 -1.48
C HIS A 133 -9.65 5.84 -1.21
N ALA A 134 -9.83 5.46 0.06
CA ALA A 134 -9.97 4.07 0.44
C ALA A 134 -11.38 3.53 0.09
N LEU A 135 -12.38 4.39 0.06
CA LEU A 135 -13.71 4.02 -0.41
C LEU A 135 -13.75 4.00 -1.93
N VAL A 136 -14.13 2.88 -2.50
CA VAL A 136 -14.18 2.66 -3.96
C VAL A 136 -15.55 2.17 -4.38
N ARG A 137 -15.95 2.53 -5.61
CA ARG A 137 -17.18 2.05 -6.23
C ARG A 137 -16.82 1.01 -7.29
N ALA A 138 -17.35 -0.21 -7.11
CA ALA A 138 -17.28 -1.25 -8.14
C ALA A 138 -18.23 -0.93 -9.31
N ASP A 139 -18.05 -1.57 -10.45
CA ASP A 139 -18.92 -1.42 -11.63
C ASP A 139 -20.38 -1.76 -11.35
N SER A 140 -20.62 -2.66 -10.39
CA SER A 140 -21.96 -2.97 -9.88
C SER A 140 -22.64 -1.83 -9.10
N GLY A 141 -21.94 -0.73 -8.85
CA GLY A 141 -22.37 0.36 -7.98
C GLY A 141 -22.21 0.07 -6.48
N THR A 142 -21.67 -1.10 -6.12
CA THR A 142 -21.38 -1.47 -4.73
C THR A 142 -20.18 -0.67 -4.23
N ILE A 143 -20.29 -0.14 -3.00
CA ILE A 143 -19.19 0.54 -2.32
C ILE A 143 -18.37 -0.47 -1.53
N GLY A 144 -17.07 -0.48 -1.74
CA GLY A 144 -16.10 -1.30 -1.03
C GLY A 144 -15.00 -0.46 -0.38
N VAL A 145 -14.15 -1.12 0.41
CA VAL A 145 -12.93 -0.53 0.97
C VAL A 145 -11.74 -1.13 0.23
N ARG A 146 -10.90 -0.28 -0.35
CA ARG A 146 -9.58 -0.62 -0.87
C ARG A 146 -8.56 -0.19 0.20
N ALA A 147 -7.90 -1.14 0.81
CA ALA A 147 -6.88 -0.88 1.83
C ALA A 147 -5.47 -1.00 1.23
N ARG A 148 -4.58 -0.07 1.56
CA ARG A 148 -3.18 -0.09 1.14
C ARG A 148 -2.29 -0.60 2.25
N PHE A 149 -1.38 -1.50 1.90
CA PHE A 149 -0.41 -2.07 2.80
C PHE A 149 1.01 -1.80 2.31
N HIS A 150 1.91 -1.60 3.26
CA HIS A 150 3.34 -1.45 3.03
C HIS A 150 4.11 -2.52 3.80
N LEU A 151 5.06 -3.15 3.13
CA LEU A 151 6.12 -3.94 3.73
C LEU A 151 7.45 -3.27 3.38
N PRO A 152 8.04 -2.47 4.28
CA PRO A 152 9.39 -1.95 4.09
C PRO A 152 10.40 -3.10 4.05
N LEU A 153 11.20 -3.15 3.00
CA LEU A 153 12.30 -4.10 2.86
C LEU A 153 13.62 -3.44 3.23
N GLU A 154 13.87 -2.25 2.69
CA GLU A 154 15.03 -1.41 2.98
C GLU A 154 14.52 -0.03 3.40
N THR A 155 14.96 0.47 4.55
CA THR A 155 14.54 1.76 5.09
C THR A 155 15.52 2.25 6.15
N GLU A 156 15.61 3.56 6.31
CA GLU A 156 16.38 4.24 7.36
C GLU A 156 15.44 5.12 8.19
N PRO A 157 15.77 5.48 9.43
CA PRO A 157 14.90 6.32 10.28
C PRO A 157 14.50 7.65 9.64
N ALA A 158 15.32 8.19 8.74
CA ALA A 158 15.04 9.41 7.99
C ALA A 158 14.11 9.20 6.77
N ALA A 159 13.75 7.96 6.46
CA ALA A 159 12.75 7.64 5.45
C ALA A 159 11.37 7.58 6.11
N THR A 160 10.51 8.53 5.79
CA THR A 160 9.24 8.74 6.49
C THR A 160 8.03 8.76 5.56
N ILE A 161 6.86 8.54 6.15
CA ILE A 161 5.56 8.80 5.55
C ILE A 161 4.78 9.76 6.44
N THR A 162 4.09 10.71 5.84
CA THR A 162 3.19 11.63 6.55
C THR A 162 1.75 11.25 6.23
N LEU A 163 0.89 11.16 7.25
CA LEU A 163 -0.53 10.84 7.14
C LEU A 163 -1.32 11.87 7.96
N ASP A 164 -2.10 12.73 7.30
CA ASP A 164 -2.78 13.88 7.91
C ASP A 164 -1.88 14.70 8.86
N GLY A 165 -0.66 14.95 8.42
CA GLY A 165 0.34 15.69 9.19
C GLY A 165 1.11 14.86 10.23
N ALA A 166 0.64 13.71 10.66
CA ALA A 166 1.40 12.82 11.55
C ALA A 166 2.51 12.10 10.76
N VAL A 167 3.74 12.16 11.27
CA VAL A 167 4.93 11.58 10.61
C VAL A 167 5.24 10.23 11.22
N TYR A 168 5.45 9.22 10.37
CA TYR A 168 5.78 7.86 10.77
C TYR A 168 7.06 7.39 10.07
N HIS A 169 7.86 6.62 10.78
CA HIS A 169 8.83 5.70 10.19
C HIS A 169 8.23 4.31 10.17
N LEU A 170 8.24 3.65 9.01
CA LEU A 170 7.74 2.29 8.88
C LEU A 170 8.91 1.30 8.98
N GLU A 171 8.90 0.45 9.98
CA GLU A 171 9.98 -0.48 10.31
C GLU A 171 10.12 -1.59 9.25
N ALA A 172 11.37 -1.91 8.89
CA ALA A 172 11.66 -3.00 7.96
C ALA A 172 11.13 -4.35 8.46
N GLY A 173 10.56 -5.14 7.53
CA GLY A 173 9.99 -6.45 7.81
C GLY A 173 8.60 -6.42 8.47
N THR A 174 8.02 -5.24 8.70
CA THR A 174 6.68 -5.12 9.29
C THR A 174 5.65 -4.76 8.22
N ILE A 175 4.56 -5.53 8.13
CA ILE A 175 3.42 -5.16 7.29
C ILE A 175 2.59 -4.11 8.03
N HIS A 176 2.45 -2.96 7.41
CA HIS A 176 1.64 -1.85 7.89
C HIS A 176 0.42 -1.63 6.99
N LEU A 177 -0.77 -1.43 7.57
CA LEU A 177 -1.82 -0.68 6.90
C LEU A 177 -1.39 0.79 6.87
N VAL A 178 -1.42 1.39 5.69
CA VAL A 178 -1.21 2.83 5.47
C VAL A 178 -2.48 3.36 4.82
N ASN A 179 -3.26 4.13 5.56
CA ASN A 179 -4.54 4.60 5.04
C ASN A 179 -4.33 5.74 4.03
N HIS A 180 -4.44 5.41 2.76
CA HIS A 180 -4.29 6.36 1.66
C HIS A 180 -5.53 7.25 1.42
N GLY A 181 -6.60 7.04 2.20
CA GLY A 181 -7.69 8.00 2.35
C GLY A 181 -7.31 9.22 3.21
N CYS A 182 -6.19 9.13 3.96
CA CYS A 182 -5.56 10.30 4.57
C CYS A 182 -4.78 11.09 3.53
N VAL A 183 -4.64 12.40 3.73
CA VAL A 183 -3.63 13.18 2.98
C VAL A 183 -2.25 12.64 3.31
N HIS A 184 -1.56 12.09 2.32
CA HIS A 184 -0.30 11.40 2.55
C HIS A 184 0.83 11.88 1.65
N ALA A 185 2.03 11.78 2.19
CA ALA A 185 3.29 12.09 1.51
C ALA A 185 4.35 11.10 1.94
N ALA A 186 5.37 10.90 1.12
CA ALA A 186 6.52 10.06 1.47
C ALA A 186 7.82 10.78 1.13
N GLU A 187 8.83 10.62 1.98
CA GLU A 187 10.13 11.23 1.80
C GLU A 187 11.24 10.26 2.21
N ASN A 188 12.33 10.25 1.48
CA ASN A 188 13.56 9.59 1.86
C ASN A 188 14.65 10.62 2.07
N ALA A 189 14.82 11.10 3.30
CA ALA A 189 15.91 11.98 3.71
C ALA A 189 17.16 11.20 4.18
N GLY A 190 17.18 9.87 4.01
CA GLY A 190 18.28 8.98 4.33
C GLY A 190 19.39 8.98 3.25
N THR A 191 20.35 8.08 3.42
CA THR A 191 21.53 7.95 2.57
C THR A 191 21.47 6.77 1.60
N ALA A 192 20.57 5.81 1.84
CA ALA A 192 20.33 4.65 1.00
C ALA A 192 18.93 4.70 0.37
N ASP A 193 18.69 3.85 -0.65
CA ASP A 193 17.36 3.68 -1.23
C ASP A 193 16.35 3.20 -0.17
N ARG A 194 15.16 3.80 -0.15
CA ARG A 194 14.00 3.27 0.55
C ARG A 194 13.23 2.34 -0.38
N VAL A 195 13.13 1.07 -0.01
CA VAL A 195 12.49 0.03 -0.83
C VAL A 195 11.32 -0.55 -0.07
N HIS A 196 10.11 -0.32 -0.55
CA HIS A 196 8.89 -0.88 0.03
C HIS A 196 8.15 -1.75 -1.00
N LEU A 197 7.70 -2.93 -0.57
CA LEU A 197 6.64 -3.63 -1.27
C LEU A 197 5.31 -3.00 -0.82
N VAL A 198 4.51 -2.57 -1.79
CA VAL A 198 3.23 -1.86 -1.56
C VAL A 198 2.14 -2.57 -2.34
N TRP A 199 1.01 -2.81 -1.72
CA TRP A 199 -0.14 -3.38 -2.43
C TRP A 199 -1.46 -2.80 -1.94
N ASP A 200 -2.44 -2.82 -2.82
CA ASP A 200 -3.82 -2.52 -2.52
C ASP A 200 -4.65 -3.82 -2.54
N GLN A 201 -5.52 -3.99 -1.56
CA GLN A 201 -6.48 -5.10 -1.48
C GLN A 201 -7.91 -4.56 -1.39
N LEU A 202 -8.82 -5.19 -2.12
CA LEU A 202 -10.24 -5.00 -1.87
C LEU A 202 -10.62 -5.78 -0.60
N MET A 203 -11.18 -5.10 0.38
CA MET A 203 -11.52 -5.69 1.68
C MET A 203 -12.82 -6.49 1.59
N THR A 204 -12.74 -7.66 0.99
CA THR A 204 -13.75 -8.72 1.12
C THR A 204 -13.71 -9.31 2.52
N LEU A 205 -14.64 -10.22 2.83
CA LEU A 205 -14.62 -10.95 4.09
C LEU A 205 -13.31 -11.75 4.27
N ASP A 206 -12.82 -12.39 3.19
CA ASP A 206 -11.61 -13.19 3.21
C ASP A 206 -10.38 -12.29 3.43
N ALA A 207 -10.25 -11.20 2.67
CA ALA A 207 -9.17 -10.24 2.85
C ALA A 207 -9.17 -9.63 4.27
N ALA A 208 -10.32 -9.23 4.78
CA ALA A 208 -10.45 -8.68 6.12
C ALA A 208 -10.13 -9.73 7.20
N THR A 209 -10.49 -11.00 7.00
CA THR A 209 -10.19 -12.09 7.93
C THR A 209 -8.69 -12.38 7.97
N VAL A 210 -8.01 -12.41 6.82
CA VAL A 210 -6.56 -12.59 6.75
C VAL A 210 -5.84 -11.40 7.37
N MET A 211 -6.20 -10.18 7.01
CA MET A 211 -5.44 -8.99 7.43
C MET A 211 -5.77 -8.54 8.85
N PHE A 212 -7.03 -8.56 9.26
CA PHE A 212 -7.48 -7.98 10.54
C PHE A 212 -8.08 -8.99 11.51
N GLY A 213 -8.37 -10.22 11.09
CA GLY A 213 -8.92 -11.29 11.92
C GLY A 213 -7.85 -12.07 12.67
N GLN A 214 -8.22 -13.29 13.11
CA GLN A 214 -7.33 -14.21 13.84
C GLN A 214 -6.72 -15.28 12.93
N ALA A 215 -6.96 -15.24 11.62
CA ALA A 215 -6.36 -16.17 10.68
C ALA A 215 -4.84 -16.06 10.68
N ALA A 216 -4.16 -17.13 10.29
CA ALA A 216 -2.73 -17.09 10.06
C ALA A 216 -2.39 -16.02 9.01
N GLY A 217 -1.33 -15.29 9.23
CA GLY A 217 -0.80 -14.32 8.27
C GLY A 217 -0.10 -15.00 7.09
N PRO A 218 0.50 -14.22 6.19
CA PRO A 218 1.31 -14.76 5.11
C PRO A 218 2.44 -15.66 5.65
N PRO A 219 2.88 -16.68 4.89
CA PRO A 219 3.93 -17.59 5.32
C PRO A 219 5.20 -16.86 5.75
N GLY A 220 5.73 -17.20 6.93
CA GLY A 220 6.92 -16.57 7.51
C GLY A 220 6.67 -15.23 8.20
N PHE A 221 5.41 -14.84 8.37
CA PHE A 221 5.02 -13.64 9.10
C PHE A 221 4.24 -14.00 10.37
N ALA A 222 4.66 -13.41 11.50
CA ALA A 222 3.95 -13.52 12.77
C ALA A 222 3.02 -12.32 12.97
N ARG A 223 1.84 -12.56 13.52
CA ARG A 223 0.89 -11.48 13.86
C ARG A 223 1.42 -10.66 15.04
N LEU A 224 1.45 -9.34 14.86
CA LEU A 224 1.86 -8.39 15.92
C LEU A 224 0.67 -7.84 16.71
N GLY A 225 -0.56 -8.16 16.29
CA GLY A 225 -1.76 -7.49 16.76
C GLY A 225 -2.09 -6.27 15.87
N LEU A 226 -3.20 -5.60 16.18
CA LEU A 226 -3.62 -4.37 15.49
C LEU A 226 -3.13 -3.17 16.30
N VAL A 227 -1.86 -2.80 16.13
CA VAL A 227 -1.21 -1.76 16.94
C VAL A 227 -1.06 -0.50 16.11
N GLU A 228 -1.62 0.61 16.61
CA GLU A 228 -1.37 1.94 16.05
C GLU A 228 0.03 2.40 16.47
N PRO A 229 0.98 2.61 15.52
CA PRO A 229 2.29 3.14 15.87
C PRO A 229 2.14 4.60 16.32
N SER A 230 2.96 5.02 17.28
CA SER A 230 3.05 6.43 17.63
C SER A 230 3.75 7.20 16.52
N PRO A 231 3.25 8.38 16.12
CA PRO A 231 3.97 9.25 15.20
C PRO A 231 5.29 9.71 15.84
N ILE A 232 6.32 9.84 15.01
CA ILE A 232 7.64 10.36 15.43
C ILE A 232 7.74 11.88 15.34
N GLY A 233 6.70 12.53 14.82
CA GLY A 233 6.63 13.97 14.67
C GLY A 233 5.33 14.41 13.99
N HIS A 234 5.26 15.72 13.74
CA HIS A 234 4.15 16.34 13.04
C HIS A 234 4.67 17.31 11.97
N ARG A 235 4.11 17.23 10.76
CA ARG A 235 4.39 18.13 9.65
C ARG A 235 3.08 18.66 9.09
N PRO A 236 2.74 19.93 9.26
CA PRO A 236 1.51 20.49 8.72
C PRO A 236 1.44 20.32 7.21
N VAL A 237 0.31 19.80 6.72
CA VAL A 237 0.02 19.71 5.29
C VAL A 237 -0.88 20.88 4.94
N ARG A 238 -0.40 21.80 4.10
CA ARG A 238 -1.13 23.01 3.71
C ARG A 238 -1.74 22.92 2.32
N GLU A 239 -1.09 22.17 1.43
CA GLU A 239 -1.49 22.01 0.04
C GLU A 239 -1.35 20.54 -0.33
N TRP A 240 -2.37 19.98 -0.97
CA TRP A 240 -2.36 18.62 -1.50
C TRP A 240 -3.23 18.50 -2.73
N GLU A 241 -2.98 17.48 -3.52
CA GLU A 241 -3.77 17.12 -4.69
C GLU A 241 -4.77 16.01 -4.33
N ARG A 242 -6.03 16.19 -4.69
CA ARG A 242 -7.06 15.14 -4.57
C ARG A 242 -7.17 14.39 -5.89
N LEU A 243 -7.00 13.08 -5.86
CA LEU A 243 -6.81 12.26 -7.04
C LEU A 243 -8.04 11.48 -7.49
N ALA A 244 -8.99 11.29 -6.59
CA ALA A 244 -10.23 10.61 -6.90
C ALA A 244 -11.41 11.39 -6.34
N PRO A 245 -12.58 11.35 -7.00
CA PRO A 245 -13.78 11.94 -6.43
C PRO A 245 -14.19 11.18 -5.18
N PRO A 246 -14.53 11.89 -4.09
CA PRO A 246 -14.95 11.26 -2.86
C PRO A 246 -16.24 10.45 -3.06
N VAL A 247 -16.34 9.34 -2.34
CA VAL A 247 -17.62 8.68 -2.12
C VAL A 247 -18.46 9.56 -1.20
N THR A 248 -19.71 9.80 -1.54
CA THR A 248 -20.60 10.63 -0.72
C THR A 248 -20.93 9.94 0.60
N GLU A 249 -21.32 10.72 1.61
CA GLU A 249 -21.75 10.16 2.90
C GLU A 249 -22.91 9.17 2.77
N ALA A 250 -23.87 9.44 1.89
CA ALA A 250 -24.98 8.54 1.62
C ALA A 250 -24.53 7.20 1.02
N GLU A 251 -23.48 7.23 0.18
CA GLU A 251 -22.87 6.03 -0.37
C GLU A 251 -22.05 5.28 0.69
N ALA A 252 -21.25 5.99 1.48
CA ALA A 252 -20.47 5.42 2.57
C ALA A 252 -21.36 4.76 3.65
N ALA A 253 -22.56 5.26 3.88
CA ALA A 253 -23.52 4.65 4.78
C ALA A 253 -23.95 3.25 4.34
N LYS A 254 -23.89 2.93 3.04
CA LYS A 254 -24.20 1.61 2.50
C LYS A 254 -23.19 0.52 2.92
N LEU A 255 -22.01 0.90 3.42
CA LEU A 255 -21.05 -0.04 4.01
C LEU A 255 -21.54 -0.62 5.36
N ALA A 256 -22.62 -0.10 5.92
CA ALA A 256 -23.13 -0.58 7.22
C ALA A 256 -23.56 -2.06 7.20
N PHE A 257 -23.87 -2.63 6.02
CA PHE A 257 -24.23 -4.05 5.91
C PHE A 257 -23.03 -5.01 5.85
N LEU A 258 -21.81 -4.52 5.75
CA LEU A 258 -20.60 -5.33 5.95
C LEU A 258 -20.35 -5.62 7.44
N ARG A 259 -21.19 -5.15 8.35
CA ARG A 259 -21.17 -5.57 9.74
C ARG A 259 -21.65 -7.02 9.81
N PRO A 260 -20.96 -7.93 10.53
CA PRO A 260 -21.54 -9.24 10.82
C PRO A 260 -22.86 -9.05 11.55
N GLN A 261 -23.89 -9.74 11.10
CA GLN A 261 -25.14 -9.86 11.81
C GLN A 261 -24.92 -10.65 13.09
#